data_94ae0f1004e25036749fc293cfdd04f6
#
_entry.id   94ae0f1004e25036749fc293cfdd04f6
#
_cell.length_a   1.000
_cell.length_b   1.000
_cell.length_c   1.000
_cell.angle_alpha   90.00
_cell.angle_beta   90.00
_cell.angle_gamma   90.00
#
_symmetry.space_group_name_H-M   'P 1'
#
loop_
_entity.id
_entity.type
_entity.pdbx_description
1 polymer ?
#
loop_
_entity_poly.entity_id
_entity_poly.type
_entity_poly.pdbx_seq_one_letter_code
_entity_poly.pdbx_strand_id
1 'polypeptide(L)'
;MIVLEQHEKKKIVAAVFDFDGTLSTLRCGWEAVMEPLMLECIFGDGYTEGDQREVRDYIKDSTGIQTILQMKWLAERVKQQGKTPLDPWEYKAEYNRRLMVNVEKNKADAQAGNADHYIMRNAKQFLAALKEKGIHLYAASGTDEEDVIKEAEALGLSCFFEEIAGAKPHSETCSKEATLERLMAKNHSGLLVVGDGPVEIRLGKAAGACTLGICGKEKELSGFDEVKIQRLTQAGAHALVDCFENVEKILTWLEN
;
A
#
# COMPACT_ATOMS: atom_id res chain seq x y z
N MET A 1 -15.28 -6.41 -10.59
CA MET A 1 -14.31 -5.70 -11.43
C MET A 1 -15.01 -4.62 -12.20
N ILE A 2 -14.52 -3.39 -12.14
CA ILE A 2 -14.97 -2.19 -12.84
C ILE A 2 -13.84 -1.77 -13.79
N VAL A 3 -14.10 -1.71 -15.08
CA VAL A 3 -13.13 -1.22 -16.08
C VAL A 3 -13.46 0.25 -16.31
N LEU A 4 -12.47 1.11 -16.11
CA LEU A 4 -12.60 2.58 -16.21
C LEU A 4 -12.05 3.09 -17.54
N GLU A 5 -10.92 2.54 -17.97
CA GLU A 5 -10.21 2.90 -19.19
C GLU A 5 -9.57 1.67 -19.80
N GLN A 6 -9.48 1.61 -21.13
CA GLN A 6 -8.71 0.57 -21.81
C GLN A 6 -7.21 0.87 -21.66
N HIS A 7 -6.43 -0.12 -21.29
CA HIS A 7 -4.98 0.01 -21.29
C HIS A 7 -4.42 -0.32 -22.69
N GLU A 8 -3.21 0.15 -22.98
CA GLU A 8 -2.54 -0.25 -24.20
C GLU A 8 -2.31 -1.76 -24.22
N LYS A 9 -2.61 -2.42 -25.33
CA LYS A 9 -2.37 -3.85 -25.53
C LYS A 9 -0.87 -4.15 -25.59
N LYS A 10 -0.26 -4.29 -24.42
CA LYS A 10 1.13 -4.73 -24.29
C LYS A 10 1.15 -6.05 -23.53
N LYS A 11 2.00 -6.98 -23.98
CA LYS A 11 2.20 -8.22 -23.22
C LYS A 11 2.81 -7.86 -21.87
N ILE A 12 2.09 -8.11 -20.80
CA ILE A 12 2.59 -7.91 -19.43
C ILE A 12 3.72 -8.92 -19.20
N VAL A 13 4.89 -8.43 -18.81
CA VAL A 13 6.09 -9.23 -18.51
C VAL A 13 6.53 -9.10 -17.06
N ALA A 14 6.13 -8.02 -16.39
CA ALA A 14 6.41 -7.83 -14.96
C ALA A 14 5.23 -7.14 -14.27
N ALA A 15 5.06 -7.43 -12.99
CA ALA A 15 4.04 -6.80 -12.15
C ALA A 15 4.66 -6.31 -10.83
N VAL A 16 4.29 -5.09 -10.44
CA VAL A 16 4.67 -4.49 -9.16
C VAL A 16 3.41 -4.38 -8.31
N PHE A 17 3.47 -4.98 -7.16
CA PHE A 17 2.39 -4.97 -6.17
C PHE A 17 2.74 -4.04 -5.02
N ASP A 18 1.83 -3.20 -4.61
CA ASP A 18 1.82 -2.71 -3.25
C ASP A 18 1.53 -3.85 -2.29
N PHE A 19 1.87 -3.69 -1.01
CA PHE A 19 1.75 -4.78 -0.05
C PHE A 19 0.58 -4.54 0.92
N ASP A 20 0.62 -3.46 1.68
CA ASP A 20 -0.35 -3.15 2.72
C ASP A 20 -1.68 -2.67 2.11
N GLY A 21 -2.82 -3.28 2.51
CA GLY A 21 -4.13 -2.99 1.94
C GLY A 21 -4.37 -3.59 0.54
N THR A 22 -3.32 -4.10 -0.12
CA THR A 22 -3.35 -4.70 -1.46
C THR A 22 -3.28 -6.22 -1.39
N LEU A 23 -2.28 -6.76 -0.74
CA LEU A 23 -2.07 -8.19 -0.54
C LEU A 23 -2.28 -8.59 0.92
N SER A 24 -1.78 -7.77 1.84
CA SER A 24 -1.75 -7.96 3.28
C SER A 24 -2.71 -7.00 3.98
N THR A 25 -3.38 -7.49 5.02
CA THR A 25 -4.18 -6.70 5.96
C THR A 25 -3.62 -6.75 7.38
N LEU A 26 -2.37 -7.19 7.56
CA LEU A 26 -1.71 -7.24 8.88
C LEU A 26 -1.70 -5.87 9.58
N ARG A 27 -1.61 -4.79 8.80
CA ARG A 27 -1.58 -3.40 9.27
C ARG A 27 -2.95 -2.70 9.23
N CYS A 28 -4.04 -3.44 8.93
CA CYS A 28 -5.39 -2.88 8.87
C CYS A 28 -5.72 -2.09 10.14
N GLY A 29 -6.24 -0.87 9.97
CA GLY A 29 -6.55 0.05 11.06
C GLY A 29 -5.36 0.90 11.53
N TRP A 30 -4.29 1.00 10.73
CA TRP A 30 -3.13 1.85 11.02
C TRP A 30 -3.52 3.32 11.22
N GLU A 31 -4.60 3.78 10.58
CA GLU A 31 -5.14 5.13 10.73
C GLU A 31 -5.61 5.39 12.19
N ALA A 32 -6.17 4.37 12.84
CA ALA A 32 -6.60 4.47 14.24
C ALA A 32 -5.43 4.58 15.23
N VAL A 33 -4.20 4.34 14.78
CA VAL A 33 -2.97 4.60 15.54
C VAL A 33 -2.38 5.95 15.17
N MET A 34 -2.40 6.29 13.87
CA MET A 34 -1.82 7.53 13.33
C MET A 34 -2.58 8.77 13.80
N GLU A 35 -3.91 8.76 13.70
CA GLU A 35 -4.76 9.91 14.05
C GLU A 35 -4.57 10.35 15.51
N PRO A 36 -4.70 9.49 16.53
CA PRO A 36 -4.47 9.89 17.92
C PRO A 36 -3.06 10.40 18.17
N LEU A 37 -2.04 9.77 17.58
CA LEU A 37 -0.66 10.23 17.71
C LEU A 37 -0.49 11.65 17.17
N MET A 38 -1.00 11.92 15.98
CA MET A 38 -0.91 13.25 15.36
C MET A 38 -1.65 14.30 16.19
N LEU A 39 -2.89 14.01 16.63
CA LEU A 39 -3.68 14.93 17.44
C LEU A 39 -3.00 15.23 18.79
N GLU A 40 -2.50 14.22 19.48
CA GLU A 40 -1.75 14.35 20.72
C GLU A 40 -0.52 15.25 20.56
N CYS A 41 0.28 15.03 19.52
CA CYS A 41 1.50 15.80 19.28
C CYS A 41 1.20 17.24 18.88
N ILE A 42 0.23 17.47 18.00
CA ILE A 42 -0.09 18.82 17.48
C ILE A 42 -0.82 19.63 18.55
N PHE A 43 -1.87 19.10 19.16
CA PHE A 43 -2.81 19.87 19.98
C PHE A 43 -2.76 19.49 21.47
N GLY A 44 -2.26 18.28 21.84
CA GLY A 44 -2.43 17.73 23.18
C GLY A 44 -3.90 17.33 23.39
N ASP A 45 -4.44 17.60 24.59
CA ASP A 45 -5.83 17.24 24.95
C ASP A 45 -6.88 18.25 24.46
N GLY A 46 -6.47 19.32 23.80
CA GLY A 46 -7.31 20.47 23.48
C GLY A 46 -7.60 20.67 21.99
N TYR A 47 -7.96 19.61 21.25
CA TYR A 47 -8.32 19.74 19.83
C TYR A 47 -9.83 19.84 19.60
N THR A 48 -10.21 20.50 18.50
CA THR A 48 -11.58 20.67 18.04
C THR A 48 -11.97 19.58 17.02
N GLU A 49 -13.27 19.49 16.68
CA GLU A 49 -13.71 18.65 15.55
C GLU A 49 -13.09 19.07 14.20
N GLY A 50 -12.80 20.37 14.04
CA GLY A 50 -12.12 20.90 12.86
C GLY A 50 -10.69 20.37 12.74
N ASP A 51 -9.95 20.41 13.84
CA ASP A 51 -8.57 19.88 13.92
C ASP A 51 -8.53 18.37 13.62
N GLN A 52 -9.49 17.64 14.19
CA GLN A 52 -9.61 16.21 13.94
C GLN A 52 -9.90 15.91 12.46
N ARG A 53 -10.78 16.70 11.84
CA ARG A 53 -11.07 16.57 10.41
C ARG A 53 -9.86 16.84 9.56
N GLU A 54 -9.10 17.90 9.85
CA GLU A 54 -7.85 18.23 9.14
C GLU A 54 -6.85 17.07 9.18
N VAL A 55 -6.62 16.48 10.36
CA VAL A 55 -5.71 15.35 10.52
C VAL A 55 -6.21 14.12 9.74
N ARG A 56 -7.50 13.82 9.81
CA ARG A 56 -8.10 12.69 9.06
C ARG A 56 -8.00 12.89 7.55
N ASP A 57 -8.28 14.08 7.06
CA ASP A 57 -8.17 14.40 5.63
C ASP A 57 -6.73 14.22 5.15
N TYR A 58 -5.76 14.72 5.93
CA TYR A 58 -4.34 14.52 5.62
C TYR A 58 -3.94 13.03 5.60
N ILE A 59 -4.34 12.23 6.61
CA ILE A 59 -4.07 10.79 6.68
C ILE A 59 -4.63 10.10 5.44
N LYS A 60 -5.87 10.43 5.07
CA LYS A 60 -6.54 9.88 3.88
C LYS A 60 -5.80 10.24 2.58
N ASP A 61 -5.38 11.51 2.43
CA ASP A 61 -4.72 11.98 1.21
C ASP A 61 -3.28 11.48 1.09
N SER A 62 -2.64 11.18 2.23
CA SER A 62 -1.27 10.67 2.31
C SER A 62 -1.18 9.14 2.35
N THR A 63 -2.30 8.42 2.14
CA THR A 63 -2.27 6.95 2.07
C THR A 63 -1.35 6.48 0.94
N GLY A 64 -0.46 5.53 1.26
CA GLY A 64 0.50 4.94 0.31
C GLY A 64 1.84 5.66 0.19
N ILE A 65 2.01 6.86 0.79
CA ILE A 65 3.34 7.48 0.90
C ILE A 65 4.17 6.81 2.02
N GLN A 66 5.48 7.07 2.04
CA GLN A 66 6.33 6.65 3.15
C GLN A 66 5.93 7.34 4.46
N THR A 67 5.92 6.58 5.55
CA THR A 67 5.58 7.07 6.90
C THR A 67 6.43 8.26 7.32
N ILE A 68 7.73 8.30 6.93
CA ILE A 68 8.59 9.44 7.26
C ILE A 68 8.08 10.77 6.69
N LEU A 69 7.44 10.76 5.53
CA LEU A 69 6.86 11.97 4.93
C LEU A 69 5.62 12.44 5.72
N GLN A 70 4.83 11.50 6.24
CA GLN A 70 3.73 11.83 7.15
C GLN A 70 4.24 12.44 8.46
N MET A 71 5.35 11.93 8.99
CA MET A 71 5.98 12.48 10.20
C MET A 71 6.61 13.86 9.98
N LYS A 72 7.11 14.16 8.79
CA LYS A 72 7.55 15.52 8.43
C LYS A 72 6.39 16.51 8.44
N TRP A 73 5.26 16.13 7.88
CA TRP A 73 4.04 16.94 7.97
C TRP A 73 3.63 17.16 9.44
N LEU A 74 3.66 16.10 10.25
CA LEU A 74 3.39 16.19 11.69
C LEU A 74 4.31 17.20 12.37
N ALA A 75 5.62 17.11 12.14
CA ALA A 75 6.60 18.04 12.72
C ALA A 75 6.32 19.50 12.32
N GLU A 76 5.99 19.74 11.06
CA GLU A 76 5.65 21.08 10.58
C GLU A 76 4.34 21.59 11.24
N ARG A 77 3.33 20.75 11.39
CA ARG A 77 2.08 21.13 12.07
C ARG A 77 2.30 21.44 13.57
N VAL A 78 3.13 20.66 14.26
CA VAL A 78 3.53 20.95 15.65
C VAL A 78 4.20 22.31 15.76
N LYS A 79 5.12 22.65 14.82
CA LYS A 79 5.79 23.93 14.75
C LYS A 79 4.80 25.08 14.50
N GLN A 80 3.81 24.90 13.63
CA GLN A 80 2.77 25.90 13.34
C GLN A 80 1.89 26.20 14.55
N GLN A 81 1.77 25.26 15.48
CA GLN A 81 1.12 25.48 16.79
C GLN A 81 2.03 26.18 17.82
N GLY A 82 3.20 26.68 17.40
CA GLY A 82 4.13 27.37 18.28
C GLY A 82 4.89 26.45 19.26
N LYS A 83 4.84 25.13 19.04
CA LYS A 83 5.56 24.13 19.83
C LYS A 83 6.92 23.78 19.17
N THR A 84 7.84 23.24 19.94
CA THR A 84 9.09 22.67 19.41
C THR A 84 8.83 21.24 18.93
N PRO A 85 8.92 20.94 17.64
CA PRO A 85 8.73 19.57 17.16
C PRO A 85 9.91 18.69 17.52
N LEU A 86 9.64 17.38 17.62
CA LEU A 86 10.68 16.36 17.61
C LEU A 86 11.22 16.17 16.18
N ASP A 87 12.31 15.41 16.05
CA ASP A 87 12.77 14.95 14.75
C ASP A 87 11.71 14.00 14.12
N PRO A 88 11.42 14.11 12.82
CA PRO A 88 10.46 13.23 12.15
C PRO A 88 10.71 11.73 12.35
N TRP A 89 11.98 11.31 12.49
CA TRP A 89 12.31 9.92 12.77
C TRP A 89 11.92 9.48 14.19
N GLU A 90 11.91 10.38 15.17
CA GLU A 90 11.42 10.10 16.51
C GLU A 90 9.90 9.91 16.50
N TYR A 91 9.14 10.72 15.78
CA TYR A 91 7.70 10.50 15.58
C TYR A 91 7.43 9.17 14.87
N LYS A 92 8.22 8.82 13.86
CA LYS A 92 8.11 7.54 13.16
C LYS A 92 8.38 6.38 14.10
N ALA A 93 9.39 6.46 14.94
CA ALA A 93 9.70 5.43 15.92
C ALA A 93 8.55 5.22 16.92
N GLU A 94 7.94 6.30 17.40
CA GLU A 94 6.78 6.21 18.31
C GLU A 94 5.54 5.65 17.61
N TYR A 95 5.27 6.07 16.38
CA TYR A 95 4.21 5.50 15.56
C TYR A 95 4.40 3.99 15.36
N ASN A 96 5.58 3.58 14.92
CA ASN A 96 5.90 2.17 14.74
C ASN A 96 5.75 1.38 16.05
N ARG A 97 6.23 1.92 17.17
CA ARG A 97 6.08 1.29 18.49
C ARG A 97 4.60 1.01 18.84
N ARG A 98 3.71 1.97 18.55
CA ARG A 98 2.25 1.81 18.80
C ARG A 98 1.62 0.82 17.81
N LEU A 99 1.94 0.92 16.54
CA LEU A 99 1.37 0.09 15.49
C LEU A 99 1.78 -1.38 15.63
N MET A 100 3.06 -1.63 15.90
CA MET A 100 3.64 -2.97 15.94
C MET A 100 3.04 -3.85 17.05
N VAL A 101 2.40 -3.29 18.07
CA VAL A 101 1.67 -4.07 19.07
C VAL A 101 0.59 -4.94 18.42
N ASN A 102 -0.17 -4.37 17.48
CA ASN A 102 -1.22 -5.10 16.76
C ASN A 102 -0.64 -5.95 15.63
N VAL A 103 0.35 -5.42 14.89
CA VAL A 103 0.97 -6.12 13.77
C VAL A 103 1.67 -7.41 14.23
N GLU A 104 2.43 -7.38 15.33
CA GLU A 104 3.10 -8.56 15.87
C GLU A 104 2.11 -9.62 16.33
N LYS A 105 0.97 -9.21 16.94
CA LYS A 105 -0.11 -10.12 17.30
C LYS A 105 -0.71 -10.78 16.06
N ASN A 106 -1.04 -10.00 15.03
CA ASN A 106 -1.61 -10.51 13.79
C ASN A 106 -0.62 -11.44 13.06
N LYS A 107 0.67 -11.06 13.05
CA LYS A 107 1.75 -11.88 12.46
C LYS A 107 1.92 -13.22 13.20
N ALA A 108 1.89 -13.21 14.52
CA ALA A 108 1.96 -14.44 15.31
C ALA A 108 0.76 -15.36 15.04
N ASP A 109 -0.46 -14.79 14.91
CA ASP A 109 -1.66 -15.55 14.55
C ASP A 109 -1.56 -16.14 13.13
N ALA A 110 -1.04 -15.36 12.17
CA ALA A 110 -0.78 -15.84 10.81
C ALA A 110 0.20 -17.03 10.80
N GLN A 111 1.29 -16.93 11.57
CA GLN A 111 2.29 -18.00 11.72
C GLN A 111 1.75 -19.25 12.43
N ALA A 112 0.71 -19.09 13.26
CA ALA A 112 0.00 -20.20 13.89
C ALA A 112 -0.95 -20.95 12.95
N GLY A 113 -1.00 -20.60 11.65
CA GLY A 113 -1.80 -21.25 10.63
C GLY A 113 -3.00 -20.44 10.12
N ASN A 114 -3.18 -19.21 10.61
CA ASN A 114 -4.31 -18.35 10.25
C ASN A 114 -3.95 -17.26 9.24
N ALA A 115 -2.89 -17.48 8.41
CA ALA A 115 -2.40 -16.49 7.46
C ALA A 115 -3.49 -15.96 6.50
N ASP A 116 -4.42 -16.80 6.10
CA ASP A 116 -5.48 -16.42 5.16
C ASP A 116 -6.48 -15.40 5.73
N HIS A 117 -6.49 -15.20 7.06
CA HIS A 117 -7.27 -14.12 7.70
C HIS A 117 -6.68 -12.73 7.47
N TYR A 118 -5.43 -12.66 7.01
CA TYR A 118 -4.68 -11.42 6.81
C TYR A 118 -4.25 -11.22 5.36
N ILE A 119 -4.81 -11.99 4.44
CA ILE A 119 -4.50 -11.91 3.00
C ILE A 119 -5.77 -11.56 2.25
N MET A 120 -5.70 -10.55 1.37
CA MET A 120 -6.81 -10.22 0.49
C MET A 120 -7.24 -11.47 -0.30
N ARG A 121 -8.55 -11.68 -0.36
CA ARG A 121 -9.13 -12.94 -0.90
C ARG A 121 -8.56 -13.27 -2.26
N ASN A 122 -8.09 -14.51 -2.40
CA ASN A 122 -7.49 -15.10 -3.60
C ASN A 122 -6.20 -14.41 -4.10
N ALA A 123 -5.52 -13.60 -3.26
CA ALA A 123 -4.26 -12.98 -3.67
C ALA A 123 -3.19 -14.03 -4.03
N LYS A 124 -3.03 -15.10 -3.25
CA LYS A 124 -2.08 -16.18 -3.56
C LYS A 124 -2.37 -16.84 -4.91
N GLN A 125 -3.65 -17.09 -5.19
CA GLN A 125 -4.09 -17.71 -6.46
C GLN A 125 -3.79 -16.78 -7.65
N PHE A 126 -4.01 -15.48 -7.50
CA PHE A 126 -3.70 -14.50 -8.54
C PHE A 126 -2.19 -14.40 -8.79
N LEU A 127 -1.38 -14.32 -7.73
CA LEU A 127 0.08 -14.31 -7.84
C LEU A 127 0.61 -15.59 -8.52
N ALA A 128 0.09 -16.77 -8.14
CA ALA A 128 0.44 -18.04 -8.78
C ALA A 128 0.11 -18.04 -10.27
N ALA A 129 -1.09 -17.61 -10.65
CA ALA A 129 -1.53 -17.56 -12.03
C ALA A 129 -0.68 -16.61 -12.90
N LEU A 130 -0.24 -15.47 -12.35
CA LEU A 130 0.69 -14.59 -13.04
C LEU A 130 2.06 -15.23 -13.24
N LYS A 131 2.60 -15.95 -12.23
CA LYS A 131 3.87 -16.69 -12.35
C LYS A 131 3.79 -17.80 -13.39
N GLU A 132 2.69 -18.54 -13.44
CA GLU A 132 2.45 -19.57 -14.47
C GLU A 132 2.44 -18.99 -15.89
N LYS A 133 2.03 -17.73 -16.07
CA LYS A 133 2.14 -16.99 -17.34
C LYS A 133 3.54 -16.42 -17.60
N GLY A 134 4.52 -16.68 -16.73
CA GLY A 134 5.89 -16.19 -16.86
C GLY A 134 6.06 -14.71 -16.55
N ILE A 135 5.14 -14.12 -15.78
CA ILE A 135 5.22 -12.70 -15.34
C ILE A 135 6.12 -12.63 -14.10
N HIS A 136 7.11 -11.75 -14.13
CA HIS A 136 8.03 -11.48 -13.03
C HIS A 136 7.33 -10.62 -11.97
N LEU A 137 7.31 -11.05 -10.72
CA LEU A 137 6.58 -10.38 -9.65
C LEU A 137 7.52 -9.64 -8.69
N TYR A 138 7.17 -8.42 -8.36
CA TYR A 138 7.86 -7.54 -7.44
C TYR A 138 6.86 -6.95 -6.44
N ALA A 139 7.28 -6.77 -5.19
CA ALA A 139 6.51 -6.01 -4.21
C ALA A 139 7.26 -4.73 -3.84
N ALA A 140 6.53 -3.62 -3.67
CA ALA A 140 7.09 -2.34 -3.26
C ALA A 140 6.15 -1.64 -2.27
N SER A 141 6.57 -1.48 -1.03
CA SER A 141 5.78 -0.90 0.06
C SER A 141 6.40 0.40 0.60
N GLY A 142 5.56 1.28 1.15
CA GLY A 142 5.98 2.42 1.96
C GLY A 142 6.43 2.05 3.37
N THR A 143 6.19 0.81 3.79
CA THR A 143 6.63 0.22 5.06
C THR A 143 8.13 -0.03 5.06
N ASP A 144 8.75 -0.04 6.25
CA ASP A 144 10.18 -0.36 6.41
C ASP A 144 10.48 -1.74 5.82
N GLU A 145 11.58 -1.85 5.05
CA GLU A 145 11.89 -3.04 4.25
C GLU A 145 12.00 -4.31 5.09
N GLU A 146 12.65 -4.24 6.25
CA GLU A 146 12.76 -5.41 7.14
C GLU A 146 11.39 -5.90 7.63
N ASP A 147 10.45 -4.98 7.87
CA ASP A 147 9.12 -5.32 8.35
C ASP A 147 8.29 -5.96 7.25
N VAL A 148 8.23 -5.35 6.06
CA VAL A 148 7.44 -5.90 4.94
C VAL A 148 7.95 -7.27 4.50
N ILE A 149 9.26 -7.52 4.56
CA ILE A 149 9.84 -8.86 4.28
C ILE A 149 9.35 -9.89 5.31
N LYS A 150 9.47 -9.58 6.62
CA LYS A 150 9.01 -10.47 7.70
C LYS A 150 7.50 -10.73 7.66
N GLU A 151 6.72 -9.73 7.27
CA GLU A 151 5.26 -9.83 7.10
C GLU A 151 4.91 -10.71 5.89
N ALA A 152 5.60 -10.53 4.77
CA ALA A 152 5.44 -11.38 3.58
C ALA A 152 5.81 -12.86 3.87
N GLU A 153 6.86 -13.09 4.66
CA GLU A 153 7.24 -14.44 5.11
C GLU A 153 6.16 -15.05 6.01
N ALA A 154 5.67 -14.30 7.00
CA ALA A 154 4.62 -14.76 7.91
C ALA A 154 3.31 -15.13 7.19
N LEU A 155 3.00 -14.45 6.08
CA LEU A 155 1.85 -14.73 5.24
C LEU A 155 2.09 -15.81 4.17
N GLY A 156 3.35 -16.27 4.00
CA GLY A 156 3.74 -17.19 2.92
C GLY A 156 3.62 -16.57 1.54
N LEU A 157 3.82 -15.25 1.43
CA LEU A 157 3.78 -14.51 0.17
C LEU A 157 5.17 -14.27 -0.42
N SER A 158 6.24 -14.31 0.37
CA SER A 158 7.61 -14.00 -0.07
C SER A 158 8.08 -14.84 -1.26
N CYS A 159 7.67 -16.11 -1.33
CA CYS A 159 8.04 -17.04 -2.40
C CYS A 159 7.50 -16.68 -3.80
N PHE A 160 6.55 -15.76 -3.88
CA PHE A 160 6.02 -15.30 -5.17
C PHE A 160 6.90 -14.23 -5.82
N PHE A 161 7.62 -13.45 -5.03
CA PHE A 161 8.32 -12.26 -5.49
C PHE A 161 9.80 -12.51 -5.74
N GLU A 162 10.33 -11.89 -6.80
CA GLU A 162 11.78 -11.84 -7.06
C GLU A 162 12.47 -10.85 -6.12
N GLU A 163 11.74 -9.80 -5.73
CA GLU A 163 12.19 -8.77 -4.82
C GLU A 163 11.01 -8.17 -4.06
N ILE A 164 11.23 -7.91 -2.77
CA ILE A 164 10.34 -7.15 -1.91
C ILE A 164 11.11 -5.90 -1.46
N ALA A 165 10.70 -4.74 -1.95
CA ALA A 165 11.32 -3.46 -1.64
C ALA A 165 10.46 -2.69 -0.63
N GLY A 166 11.11 -2.12 0.37
CA GLY A 166 10.48 -1.28 1.38
C GLY A 166 11.25 0.03 1.57
N ALA A 167 10.81 0.84 2.53
CA ALA A 167 11.51 2.04 2.93
C ALA A 167 12.86 1.67 3.56
N LYS A 168 13.94 2.27 3.07
CA LYS A 168 15.28 2.06 3.63
C LYS A 168 15.48 2.90 4.90
N PRO A 169 16.24 2.43 5.88
CA PRO A 169 16.57 3.21 7.06
C PRO A 169 17.18 4.58 6.69
N HIS A 170 16.67 5.63 7.31
CA HIS A 170 17.10 7.02 7.09
C HIS A 170 17.09 7.48 5.62
N SER A 171 16.26 6.85 4.77
CA SER A 171 16.06 7.22 3.37
C SER A 171 14.65 7.74 3.14
N GLU A 172 14.56 8.76 2.30
CA GLU A 172 13.29 9.33 1.82
C GLU A 172 12.97 8.91 0.39
N THR A 173 13.82 8.07 -0.19
CA THR A 173 13.60 7.54 -1.55
C THR A 173 12.36 6.66 -1.58
N CYS A 174 11.41 7.01 -2.43
CA CYS A 174 10.19 6.22 -2.61
C CYS A 174 10.54 4.85 -3.21
N SER A 175 10.32 3.78 -2.43
CA SER A 175 10.60 2.41 -2.86
C SER A 175 9.79 2.00 -4.09
N LYS A 176 8.53 2.45 -4.18
CA LYS A 176 7.63 2.17 -5.31
C LYS A 176 8.16 2.82 -6.60
N GLU A 177 8.55 4.11 -6.54
CA GLU A 177 9.11 4.84 -7.67
C GLU A 177 10.43 4.23 -8.13
N ALA A 178 11.37 4.02 -7.20
CA ALA A 178 12.67 3.41 -7.51
C ALA A 178 12.54 2.01 -8.14
N THR A 179 11.59 1.20 -7.68
CA THR A 179 11.31 -0.12 -8.26
C THR A 179 10.77 0.00 -9.67
N LEU A 180 9.80 0.90 -9.91
CA LEU A 180 9.23 1.13 -11.24
C LEU A 180 10.28 1.66 -12.23
N GLU A 181 11.06 2.67 -11.84
CA GLU A 181 12.15 3.23 -12.67
C GLU A 181 13.16 2.15 -13.07
N ARG A 182 13.58 1.31 -12.12
CA ARG A 182 14.52 0.23 -12.37
C ARG A 182 13.97 -0.82 -13.34
N LEU A 183 12.69 -1.19 -13.21
CA LEU A 183 12.05 -2.13 -14.12
C LEU A 183 11.87 -1.54 -15.51
N MET A 184 11.50 -0.27 -15.62
CA MET A 184 11.44 0.43 -16.92
C MET A 184 12.80 0.49 -17.61
N ALA A 185 13.87 0.78 -16.86
CA ALA A 185 15.23 0.80 -17.37
C ALA A 185 15.72 -0.56 -17.92
N LYS A 186 15.13 -1.66 -17.45
CA LYS A 186 15.36 -3.01 -18.00
C LYS A 186 14.57 -3.33 -19.28
N ASN A 187 13.96 -2.33 -19.93
CA ASN A 187 13.12 -2.46 -21.14
C ASN A 187 11.89 -3.36 -20.96
N HIS A 188 11.31 -3.40 -19.80
CA HIS A 188 10.03 -4.06 -19.57
C HIS A 188 8.90 -3.22 -20.18
N SER A 189 8.57 -3.47 -21.43
CA SER A 189 7.54 -2.72 -22.19
C SER A 189 6.11 -2.99 -21.71
N GLY A 190 5.89 -4.05 -20.94
CA GLY A 190 4.59 -4.42 -20.38
C GLY A 190 4.66 -4.55 -18.86
N LEU A 191 4.34 -3.48 -18.16
CA LEU A 191 4.25 -3.46 -16.69
C LEU A 191 2.79 -3.47 -16.25
N LEU A 192 2.51 -4.21 -15.17
CA LEU A 192 1.30 -4.11 -14.39
C LEU A 192 1.65 -3.50 -13.03
N VAL A 193 0.89 -2.51 -12.58
CA VAL A 193 0.97 -1.97 -11.22
C VAL A 193 -0.34 -2.25 -10.51
N VAL A 194 -0.26 -2.86 -9.33
CA VAL A 194 -1.41 -3.25 -8.51
C VAL A 194 -1.29 -2.61 -7.15
N GLY A 195 -2.32 -1.88 -6.72
CA GLY A 195 -2.29 -1.24 -5.41
C GLY A 195 -3.63 -0.67 -4.96
N ASP A 196 -3.73 -0.36 -3.68
CA ASP A 196 -4.92 0.24 -3.06
C ASP A 196 -4.74 1.73 -2.73
N GLY A 197 -3.55 2.27 -2.96
CA GLY A 197 -3.20 3.67 -2.76
C GLY A 197 -3.13 4.47 -4.07
N PRO A 198 -3.32 5.80 -4.01
CA PRO A 198 -3.21 6.66 -5.19
C PRO A 198 -1.77 6.85 -5.69
N VAL A 199 -0.78 6.60 -4.84
CA VAL A 199 0.64 6.82 -5.15
C VAL A 199 1.11 5.87 -6.24
N GLU A 200 1.01 4.57 -6.01
CA GLU A 200 1.44 3.55 -6.98
C GLU A 200 0.63 3.59 -8.27
N ILE A 201 -0.67 3.91 -8.20
CA ILE A 201 -1.51 4.05 -9.38
C ILE A 201 -1.06 5.23 -10.25
N ARG A 202 -0.78 6.40 -9.64
CA ARG A 202 -0.25 7.56 -10.37
C ARG A 202 1.13 7.28 -10.96
N LEU A 203 2.02 6.66 -10.19
CA LEU A 203 3.36 6.27 -10.66
C LEU A 203 3.27 5.28 -11.83
N GLY A 204 2.42 4.25 -11.70
CA GLY A 204 2.17 3.29 -12.77
C GLY A 204 1.61 3.94 -14.03
N LYS A 205 0.60 4.81 -13.89
CA LYS A 205 0.02 5.56 -15.02
C LYS A 205 1.06 6.45 -15.70
N ALA A 206 1.85 7.20 -14.93
CA ALA A 206 2.93 8.05 -15.45
C ALA A 206 4.01 7.23 -16.18
N ALA A 207 4.27 6.02 -15.72
CA ALA A 207 5.20 5.07 -16.32
C ALA A 207 4.63 4.35 -17.57
N GLY A 208 3.37 4.58 -17.95
CA GLY A 208 2.71 3.88 -19.05
C GLY A 208 2.42 2.40 -18.77
N ALA A 209 2.36 2.03 -17.48
CA ALA A 209 1.98 0.69 -17.04
C ALA A 209 0.46 0.51 -17.04
N CYS A 210 0.00 -0.74 -17.20
CA CYS A 210 -1.37 -1.11 -16.86
C CYS A 210 -1.56 -0.99 -15.34
N THR A 211 -2.66 -0.39 -14.88
CA THR A 211 -2.89 -0.15 -13.44
C THR A 211 -4.19 -0.81 -12.99
N LEU A 212 -4.09 -1.65 -11.95
CA LEU A 212 -5.21 -2.34 -11.31
C LEU A 212 -5.35 -1.83 -9.87
N GLY A 213 -6.42 -1.13 -9.58
CA GLY A 213 -6.73 -0.65 -8.23
C GLY A 213 -7.44 -1.69 -7.39
N ILE A 214 -7.00 -1.88 -6.15
CA ILE A 214 -7.65 -2.74 -5.16
C ILE A 214 -8.51 -1.87 -4.25
N CYS A 215 -9.84 -2.01 -4.39
CA CYS A 215 -10.83 -1.24 -3.65
C CYS A 215 -11.52 -2.08 -2.57
N GLY A 216 -10.88 -3.11 -2.07
CA GLY A 216 -11.45 -3.99 -1.05
C GLY A 216 -11.49 -3.37 0.33
N LYS A 217 -12.51 -3.76 1.09
CA LYS A 217 -12.57 -3.53 2.54
C LYS A 217 -11.62 -4.50 3.21
N GLU A 218 -10.60 -3.97 3.87
CA GLU A 218 -9.52 -4.78 4.44
C GLU A 218 -10.00 -5.75 5.53
N LYS A 219 -10.97 -5.33 6.36
CA LYS A 219 -11.51 -6.19 7.43
C LYS A 219 -12.29 -7.38 6.92
N GLU A 220 -13.01 -7.21 5.82
CA GLU A 220 -13.82 -8.25 5.18
C GLU A 220 -13.03 -9.03 4.10
N LEU A 221 -11.80 -8.60 3.79
CA LEU A 221 -10.91 -9.14 2.75
C LEU A 221 -11.54 -9.11 1.33
N SER A 222 -12.64 -8.42 1.15
CA SER A 222 -13.40 -8.27 -0.10
C SER A 222 -14.52 -7.24 0.06
N GLY A 223 -15.28 -7.03 -1.02
CA GLY A 223 -16.37 -6.04 -1.03
C GLY A 223 -15.83 -4.64 -1.30
N PHE A 224 -16.51 -3.88 -2.14
CA PHE A 224 -16.05 -2.57 -2.55
C PHE A 224 -16.13 -1.51 -1.44
N ASP A 225 -15.07 -0.72 -1.32
CA ASP A 225 -14.98 0.49 -0.51
C ASP A 225 -15.12 1.71 -1.43
N GLU A 226 -16.20 2.47 -1.26
CA GLU A 226 -16.55 3.62 -2.10
C GLU A 226 -15.48 4.73 -2.05
N VAL A 227 -14.81 4.90 -0.91
CA VAL A 227 -13.74 5.90 -0.77
C VAL A 227 -12.52 5.49 -1.58
N LYS A 228 -12.14 4.19 -1.53
CA LYS A 228 -11.05 3.66 -2.35
C LYS A 228 -11.40 3.74 -3.84
N ILE A 229 -12.64 3.42 -4.25
CA ILE A 229 -13.09 3.57 -5.64
C ILE A 229 -12.86 4.99 -6.15
N GLN A 230 -13.38 6.00 -5.43
CA GLN A 230 -13.22 7.39 -5.84
C GLN A 230 -11.75 7.80 -5.96
N ARG A 231 -10.96 7.48 -4.96
CA ARG A 231 -9.54 7.83 -4.87
C ARG A 231 -8.71 7.21 -6.01
N LEU A 232 -8.91 5.92 -6.30
CA LEU A 232 -8.15 5.21 -7.33
C LEU A 232 -8.64 5.56 -8.74
N THR A 233 -9.93 5.87 -8.92
CA THR A 233 -10.45 6.44 -10.16
C THR A 233 -9.78 7.79 -10.46
N GLN A 234 -9.70 8.68 -9.47
CA GLN A 234 -9.03 9.98 -9.61
C GLN A 234 -7.51 9.85 -9.83
N ALA A 235 -6.91 8.78 -9.31
CA ALA A 235 -5.49 8.48 -9.52
C ALA A 235 -5.21 7.94 -10.95
N GLY A 236 -6.24 7.56 -11.71
CA GLY A 236 -6.13 7.10 -13.09
C GLY A 236 -5.97 5.58 -13.23
N ALA A 237 -6.54 4.79 -12.33
CA ALA A 237 -6.58 3.35 -12.47
C ALA A 237 -7.30 2.94 -13.78
N HIS A 238 -6.76 1.95 -14.50
CA HIS A 238 -7.43 1.41 -15.69
C HIS A 238 -8.60 0.50 -15.30
N ALA A 239 -8.46 -0.28 -14.23
CA ALA A 239 -9.54 -1.09 -13.69
C ALA A 239 -9.48 -1.17 -12.16
N LEU A 240 -10.60 -1.52 -11.55
CA LEU A 240 -10.77 -1.67 -10.11
C LEU A 240 -11.37 -3.04 -9.80
N VAL A 241 -10.85 -3.66 -8.75
CA VAL A 241 -11.42 -4.87 -8.14
C VAL A 241 -11.51 -4.68 -6.63
N ASP A 242 -12.42 -5.40 -6.00
CA ASP A 242 -12.52 -5.44 -4.54
C ASP A 242 -11.56 -6.44 -3.91
N CYS A 243 -11.29 -7.53 -4.62
CA CYS A 243 -10.32 -8.57 -4.25
C CYS A 243 -9.93 -9.36 -5.50
N PHE A 244 -9.16 -10.43 -5.33
CA PHE A 244 -8.68 -11.26 -6.45
C PHE A 244 -9.58 -12.49 -6.72
N GLU A 245 -10.82 -12.53 -6.22
CA GLU A 245 -11.67 -13.72 -6.34
C GLU A 245 -11.93 -14.15 -7.79
N ASN A 246 -12.03 -13.21 -8.71
CA ASN A 246 -12.26 -13.47 -10.12
C ASN A 246 -10.94 -13.45 -10.94
N VAL A 247 -9.98 -14.32 -10.59
CA VAL A 247 -8.67 -14.42 -11.25
C VAL A 247 -8.77 -14.43 -12.77
N GLU A 248 -9.58 -15.33 -13.34
CA GLU A 248 -9.75 -15.49 -14.76
C GLU A 248 -10.24 -14.20 -15.45
N LYS A 249 -11.15 -13.47 -14.82
CA LYS A 249 -11.66 -12.22 -15.35
C LYS A 249 -10.58 -11.14 -15.38
N ILE A 250 -9.73 -11.09 -14.35
CA ILE A 250 -8.61 -10.15 -14.29
C ILE A 250 -7.59 -10.52 -15.38
N LEU A 251 -7.22 -11.80 -15.51
CA LEU A 251 -6.28 -12.26 -16.52
C LEU A 251 -6.78 -12.00 -17.94
N THR A 252 -8.05 -12.28 -18.21
CA THR A 252 -8.67 -11.98 -19.52
C THR A 252 -8.63 -10.48 -19.82
N TRP A 253 -8.85 -9.63 -18.84
CA TRP A 253 -8.76 -8.19 -19.02
C TRP A 253 -7.33 -7.73 -19.30
N LEU A 254 -6.32 -8.32 -18.68
CA LEU A 254 -4.90 -8.02 -18.92
C LEU A 254 -4.43 -8.43 -20.34
N GLU A 255 -5.08 -9.38 -20.97
CA GLU A 255 -4.76 -9.89 -22.32
C GLU A 255 -5.48 -9.12 -23.43
N ASN A 256 -6.51 -8.34 -23.13
CA ASN A 256 -7.34 -7.60 -24.08
C ASN A 256 -6.97 -6.13 -24.22
#